data_ac77c4940fadb969fef25bf0b14fb80f
#
_entry.id   ac77c4940fadb969fef25bf0b14fb80f
#
_cell.length_a   1.000
_cell.length_b   1.000
_cell.length_c   1.000
_cell.angle_alpha   90.00
_cell.angle_beta   90.00
_cell.angle_gamma   90.00
#
_symmetry.space_group_name_H-M   'P 1'
#
loop_
_entity.id
_entity.type
_entity.pdbx_description
1 polymer ?
#
loop_
_entity_poly.entity_id
_entity_poly.type
_entity_poly.pdbx_seq_one_letter_code
_entity_poly.pdbx_strand_id
1 'polypeptide(L)'
;MPSVRELIRLAAKDEACGSDLAQDPWALNQNSSYGPGASIADPFPEHAPHQSALPERYTQASPEELDAMITAAKETLGERVKILGHFYQRDEVVTYADFVGDSFNLAKAAKAHPEADAFVFCGVHFMAETADILSGADQAVILPNLAAGCSMADMATLAQVERAWADITAAIEAPVPVTYMNSAANIKAFCGRNGGIVCTSSNATTVLEWAFEQGQRVLFLPDQHLGRNTAHAMGIPDEEIVLWNPRKGLTPEELERARVIVWDGFCSVHKRFTVAQIERARAEFPGVRVIVHPECPAPVVQAADAAGSTELIRREVAASQPGDVLAIGTEINLVNRLAAQYPDRTIFCLDPVVCPCSTMYRIHPAYLAWTLESLVAGEIPNRIMVDDAVAADARVALERMLAAHPKVA
;
A
#
# COMPACT_ATOMS: atom_id res chain seq x y z
N MET A 1 -29.69 19.76 11.36
CA MET A 1 -28.81 19.44 10.20
C MET A 1 -28.33 18.02 10.39
N PRO A 2 -28.29 17.18 9.37
CA PRO A 2 -27.73 15.83 9.50
C PRO A 2 -26.28 15.94 9.96
N SER A 3 -25.83 15.00 10.77
CA SER A 3 -24.43 14.92 11.20
C SER A 3 -23.53 14.64 10.01
N VAL A 4 -22.22 15.00 10.06
CA VAL A 4 -21.24 14.66 8.99
C VAL A 4 -21.27 13.17 8.68
N ARG A 5 -21.46 12.30 9.68
CA ARG A 5 -21.64 10.86 9.50
C ARG A 5 -22.88 10.50 8.68
N GLU A 6 -23.99 11.25 8.84
CA GLU A 6 -25.22 11.06 8.05
C GLU A 6 -25.05 11.58 6.63
N LEU A 7 -24.37 12.71 6.43
CA LEU A 7 -24.05 13.26 5.10
C LEU A 7 -23.10 12.33 4.33
N ILE A 8 -22.08 11.78 4.98
CA ILE A 8 -21.18 10.79 4.38
C ILE A 8 -21.93 9.49 4.04
N ARG A 9 -22.84 9.02 4.93
CA ARG A 9 -23.65 7.84 4.65
C ARG A 9 -24.68 8.07 3.54
N LEU A 10 -25.20 9.27 3.40
CA LEU A 10 -26.14 9.64 2.34
C LEU A 10 -25.41 9.77 0.99
N ALA A 11 -24.27 10.45 0.95
CA ALA A 11 -23.43 10.53 -0.24
C ALA A 11 -22.91 9.14 -0.68
N ALA A 12 -22.54 8.29 0.28
CA ALA A 12 -22.10 6.92 0.00
C ALA A 12 -23.20 6.01 -0.57
N LYS A 13 -24.48 6.32 -0.33
CA LYS A 13 -25.59 5.55 -0.90
C LYS A 13 -25.88 5.85 -2.36
N ASP A 14 -25.65 7.08 -2.79
CA ASP A 14 -26.06 7.53 -4.13
C ASP A 14 -24.91 7.47 -5.17
N GLU A 15 -23.64 7.45 -4.72
CA GLU A 15 -22.47 7.52 -5.61
C GLU A 15 -21.39 6.46 -5.27
N ALA A 16 -21.71 5.45 -4.48
CA ALA A 16 -20.75 4.42 -4.09
C ALA A 16 -20.16 3.72 -5.30
N CYS A 17 -18.86 3.72 -5.40
CA CYS A 17 -18.12 2.87 -6.33
C CYS A 17 -18.46 1.41 -6.01
N GLY A 18 -19.45 0.86 -6.70
CA GLY A 18 -19.93 -0.50 -6.50
C GLY A 18 -20.83 -0.67 -5.28
N SER A 19 -22.10 -0.22 -5.38
CA SER A 19 -23.14 -0.56 -4.40
C SER A 19 -23.23 -2.08 -4.12
N ASP A 20 -22.72 -2.90 -5.02
CA ASP A 20 -22.70 -4.36 -4.95
C ASP A 20 -21.59 -4.91 -4.04
N LEU A 21 -20.55 -4.11 -3.73
CA LEU A 21 -19.46 -4.50 -2.83
C LEU A 21 -19.92 -4.79 -1.39
N ALA A 22 -20.90 -4.02 -0.92
CA ALA A 22 -21.47 -4.21 0.40
C ALA A 22 -22.49 -5.36 0.43
N GLN A 23 -22.99 -5.79 -0.75
CA GLN A 23 -24.05 -6.81 -0.86
C GLN A 23 -23.49 -8.20 -1.15
N ASP A 24 -22.38 -8.30 -1.89
CA ASP A 24 -21.71 -9.58 -2.16
C ASP A 24 -20.18 -9.42 -2.16
N PRO A 25 -19.56 -9.47 -0.97
CA PRO A 25 -18.10 -9.42 -0.87
C PRO A 25 -17.39 -10.58 -1.56
N TRP A 26 -18.12 -11.65 -1.93
CA TRP A 26 -17.61 -12.81 -2.64
C TRP A 26 -17.55 -12.61 -4.16
N ALA A 27 -18.40 -11.75 -4.71
CA ALA A 27 -18.39 -11.42 -6.15
C ALA A 27 -17.02 -10.91 -6.61
N LEU A 28 -16.29 -10.21 -5.73
CA LEU A 28 -14.93 -9.73 -5.97
C LEU A 28 -13.90 -10.85 -6.14
N ASN A 29 -14.17 -12.01 -5.57
CA ASN A 29 -13.25 -13.15 -5.59
C ASN A 29 -13.50 -14.10 -6.76
N GLN A 30 -14.64 -14.01 -7.39
CA GLN A 30 -15.03 -14.92 -8.47
C GLN A 30 -14.53 -14.46 -9.85
N ASN A 31 -14.27 -13.19 -9.99
CA ASN A 31 -13.85 -12.60 -11.26
C ASN A 31 -12.39 -12.21 -11.22
N SER A 32 -11.43 -13.01 -11.27
CA SER A 32 -9.98 -12.80 -11.43
C SER A 32 -9.48 -11.37 -11.79
N SER A 33 -10.27 -10.33 -11.59
CA SER A 33 -9.97 -8.94 -11.85
C SER A 33 -9.72 -8.17 -10.54
N TYR A 34 -8.84 -7.17 -10.56
CA TYR A 34 -8.56 -6.30 -9.43
C TYR A 34 -9.73 -5.35 -9.17
N GLY A 35 -10.59 -5.71 -8.24
CA GLY A 35 -11.56 -4.81 -7.65
C GLY A 35 -12.88 -4.62 -8.41
N PRO A 36 -13.85 -3.97 -7.74
CA PRO A 36 -15.14 -3.61 -8.34
C PRO A 36 -14.91 -2.56 -9.42
N GLY A 37 -15.49 -2.77 -10.57
CA GLY A 37 -15.24 -1.92 -11.72
C GLY A 37 -13.80 -1.97 -12.18
N ALA A 38 -12.99 -2.97 -11.74
CA ALA A 38 -11.79 -3.32 -12.46
C ALA A 38 -12.22 -3.50 -13.89
N SER A 39 -11.89 -2.49 -14.69
CA SER A 39 -12.22 -2.54 -16.08
C SER A 39 -11.48 -3.75 -16.65
N ILE A 40 -12.05 -4.34 -17.69
CA ILE A 40 -11.36 -5.25 -18.59
C ILE A 40 -9.91 -4.83 -18.94
N ALA A 41 -9.51 -3.62 -18.56
CA ALA A 41 -8.20 -3.04 -18.79
C ALA A 41 -7.14 -3.39 -17.73
N ASP A 42 -7.49 -3.94 -16.57
CA ASP A 42 -6.51 -4.41 -15.59
C ASP A 42 -6.28 -5.92 -15.80
N PRO A 43 -5.35 -6.32 -16.70
CA PRO A 43 -5.07 -7.74 -16.90
C PRO A 43 -4.58 -8.31 -15.56
N PHE A 44 -5.09 -9.48 -15.23
CA PHE A 44 -4.53 -10.28 -14.14
C PHE A 44 -3.05 -10.49 -14.45
N PRO A 45 -2.11 -10.21 -13.53
CA PRO A 45 -0.70 -10.43 -13.80
C PRO A 45 -0.49 -11.87 -14.25
N GLU A 46 0.24 -12.08 -15.34
CA GLU A 46 0.51 -13.41 -15.91
C GLU A 46 1.07 -14.41 -14.88
N HIS A 47 1.61 -13.88 -13.78
CA HIS A 47 2.24 -14.64 -12.71
C HIS A 47 1.42 -14.70 -11.42
N ALA A 48 0.22 -14.09 -11.38
CA ALA A 48 -0.59 -14.17 -10.16
C ALA A 48 -1.08 -15.60 -9.95
N PRO A 49 -0.78 -16.21 -8.79
CA PRO A 49 -1.21 -17.56 -8.51
C PRO A 49 -2.74 -17.64 -8.47
N HIS A 50 -3.28 -18.71 -9.03
CA HIS A 50 -4.72 -18.90 -9.12
C HIS A 50 -5.31 -19.14 -7.72
N GLN A 51 -6.28 -18.32 -7.31
CA GLN A 51 -7.02 -18.52 -6.07
C GLN A 51 -8.00 -19.69 -6.21
N SER A 52 -7.84 -20.70 -5.37
CA SER A 52 -8.83 -21.77 -5.25
C SER A 52 -10.15 -21.27 -4.67
N ALA A 53 -11.28 -21.87 -5.09
CA ALA A 53 -12.57 -21.54 -4.51
C ALA A 53 -12.57 -21.86 -3.01
N LEU A 54 -13.10 -20.93 -2.22
CA LEU A 54 -13.22 -21.12 -0.78
C LEU A 54 -14.32 -22.17 -0.51
N PRO A 55 -14.11 -23.15 0.39
CA PRO A 55 -15.14 -24.12 0.75
C PRO A 55 -16.42 -23.45 1.29
N GLU A 56 -17.58 -24.02 0.91
CA GLU A 56 -18.90 -23.44 1.24
C GLU A 56 -19.09 -23.16 2.75
N ARG A 57 -18.52 -23.97 3.61
CA ARG A 57 -18.64 -23.78 5.08
C ARG A 57 -18.12 -22.41 5.55
N TYR A 58 -17.19 -21.79 4.82
CA TYR A 58 -16.70 -20.46 5.15
C TYR A 58 -17.50 -19.34 4.46
N THR A 59 -17.97 -19.60 3.24
CA THR A 59 -18.73 -18.59 2.48
C THR A 59 -20.17 -18.45 2.99
N GLN A 60 -20.71 -19.49 3.63
CA GLN A 60 -22.05 -19.51 4.20
C GLN A 60 -22.07 -19.24 5.71
N ALA A 61 -20.91 -19.18 6.35
CA ALA A 61 -20.81 -18.93 7.80
C ALA A 61 -21.24 -17.50 8.13
N SER A 62 -21.95 -17.35 9.24
CA SER A 62 -22.29 -16.04 9.80
C SER A 62 -21.02 -15.29 10.31
N PRO A 63 -21.08 -13.98 10.51
CA PRO A 63 -19.96 -13.25 11.13
C PRO A 63 -19.55 -13.83 12.48
N GLU A 64 -20.51 -14.26 13.30
CA GLU A 64 -20.27 -14.85 14.63
C GLU A 64 -19.61 -16.23 14.53
N GLU A 65 -19.99 -17.04 13.54
CA GLU A 65 -19.36 -18.33 13.27
C GLU A 65 -17.90 -18.15 12.80
N LEU A 66 -17.66 -17.18 11.90
CA LEU A 66 -16.31 -16.85 11.46
C LEU A 66 -15.43 -16.35 12.61
N ASP A 67 -15.97 -15.50 13.48
CA ASP A 67 -15.27 -15.03 14.68
C ASP A 67 -14.87 -16.19 15.58
N ALA A 68 -15.79 -17.12 15.83
CA ALA A 68 -15.52 -18.31 16.63
C ALA A 68 -14.44 -19.21 16.01
N MET A 69 -14.48 -19.44 14.68
CA MET A 69 -13.48 -20.22 13.94
C MET A 69 -12.10 -19.58 14.02
N ILE A 70 -12.01 -18.26 13.76
CA ILE A 70 -10.75 -17.51 13.78
C ILE A 70 -10.15 -17.53 15.19
N THR A 71 -10.95 -17.23 16.20
CA THR A 71 -10.51 -17.19 17.60
C THR A 71 -9.99 -18.53 18.05
N ALA A 72 -10.73 -19.63 17.84
CA ALA A 72 -10.32 -20.98 18.23
C ALA A 72 -9.05 -21.44 17.50
N ALA A 73 -8.95 -21.15 16.20
CA ALA A 73 -7.75 -21.51 15.45
C ALA A 73 -6.52 -20.70 15.92
N LYS A 74 -6.70 -19.40 16.17
CA LYS A 74 -5.63 -18.52 16.69
C LYS A 74 -5.15 -18.99 18.07
N GLU A 75 -6.05 -19.35 18.97
CA GLU A 75 -5.70 -19.92 20.29
C GLU A 75 -4.91 -21.22 20.15
N THR A 76 -5.30 -22.11 19.23
CA THR A 76 -4.61 -23.38 18.98
C THR A 76 -3.21 -23.18 18.40
N LEU A 77 -3.04 -22.23 17.49
CA LEU A 77 -1.76 -21.92 16.83
C LEU A 77 -0.81 -21.16 17.78
N GLY A 78 -1.36 -20.34 18.68
CA GLY A 78 -0.60 -19.55 19.65
C GLY A 78 0.50 -18.70 19.02
N GLU A 79 1.64 -18.61 19.70
CA GLU A 79 2.77 -17.77 19.28
C GLU A 79 3.49 -18.26 17.98
N ARG A 80 3.20 -19.49 17.55
CA ARG A 80 3.80 -20.08 16.34
C ARG A 80 3.36 -19.40 15.05
N VAL A 81 2.19 -18.74 15.07
CA VAL A 81 1.65 -18.02 13.92
C VAL A 81 1.36 -16.57 14.30
N LYS A 82 1.85 -15.63 13.51
CA LYS A 82 1.60 -14.21 13.71
C LYS A 82 0.76 -13.67 12.56
N ILE A 83 -0.27 -12.91 12.90
CA ILE A 83 -1.13 -12.23 11.92
C ILE A 83 -0.66 -10.78 11.77
N LEU A 84 -0.24 -10.42 10.56
CA LEU A 84 0.23 -9.08 10.22
C LEU A 84 -0.88 -8.35 9.47
N GLY A 85 -1.45 -7.29 10.04
CA GLY A 85 -2.56 -6.52 9.49
C GLY A 85 -2.14 -5.13 8.99
N HIS A 86 -2.37 -4.83 7.73
CA HIS A 86 -2.11 -3.47 7.22
C HIS A 86 -3.19 -2.49 7.69
N PHE A 87 -2.82 -1.21 7.88
CA PHE A 87 -3.75 -0.15 8.30
C PHE A 87 -4.98 0.01 7.39
N TYR A 88 -4.90 -0.35 6.12
CA TYR A 88 -6.01 -0.29 5.16
C TYR A 88 -6.91 -1.52 5.17
N GLN A 89 -6.62 -2.51 6.02
CA GLN A 89 -7.50 -3.66 6.17
C GLN A 89 -8.80 -3.27 6.86
N ARG A 90 -9.85 -4.01 6.53
CA ARG A 90 -11.16 -3.90 7.17
C ARG A 90 -11.09 -4.30 8.64
N ASP A 91 -11.95 -3.70 9.47
CA ASP A 91 -11.91 -3.89 10.92
C ASP A 91 -12.15 -5.35 11.32
N GLU A 92 -13.02 -6.06 10.60
CA GLU A 92 -13.35 -7.47 10.83
C GLU A 92 -12.18 -8.43 10.60
N VAL A 93 -11.09 -7.95 10.01
CA VAL A 93 -9.85 -8.71 9.82
C VAL A 93 -8.75 -8.19 10.74
N VAL A 94 -8.58 -6.87 10.81
CA VAL A 94 -7.48 -6.27 11.57
C VAL A 94 -7.61 -6.50 13.08
N THR A 95 -8.83 -6.73 13.57
CA THR A 95 -9.08 -7.03 14.98
C THR A 95 -8.35 -8.30 15.48
N TYR A 96 -8.02 -9.22 14.58
CA TYR A 96 -7.28 -10.45 14.91
C TYR A 96 -5.77 -10.32 14.75
N ALA A 97 -5.29 -9.19 14.17
CA ALA A 97 -3.86 -9.01 13.91
C ALA A 97 -3.06 -8.88 15.21
N ASP A 98 -1.90 -9.53 15.24
CA ASP A 98 -0.93 -9.41 16.33
C ASP A 98 -0.11 -8.11 16.17
N PHE A 99 0.07 -7.67 14.92
CA PHE A 99 0.75 -6.44 14.57
C PHE A 99 -0.08 -5.69 13.53
N VAL A 100 -0.36 -4.42 13.79
CA VAL A 100 -1.05 -3.52 12.85
C VAL A 100 -0.11 -2.39 12.49
N GLY A 101 0.14 -2.19 11.19
CA GLY A 101 1.10 -1.20 10.74
C GLY A 101 1.00 -0.84 9.26
N ASP A 102 1.90 0.04 8.84
CA ASP A 102 2.20 0.26 7.43
C ASP A 102 3.14 -0.86 6.91
N SER A 103 3.39 -0.85 5.59
CA SER A 103 4.25 -1.85 4.94
C SER A 103 5.64 -1.96 5.56
N PHE A 104 6.21 -0.83 6.04
CA PHE A 104 7.54 -0.80 6.66
C PHE A 104 7.55 -1.46 8.04
N ASN A 105 6.58 -1.12 8.88
CA ASN A 105 6.47 -1.68 10.23
C ASN A 105 6.15 -3.18 10.17
N LEU A 106 5.28 -3.61 9.25
CA LEU A 106 4.96 -5.03 9.08
C LEU A 106 6.16 -5.85 8.55
N ALA A 107 6.96 -5.27 7.64
CA ALA A 107 8.21 -5.90 7.19
C ALA A 107 9.22 -6.07 8.35
N LYS A 108 9.33 -5.06 9.23
CA LYS A 108 10.14 -5.16 10.46
C LYS A 108 9.60 -6.20 11.42
N ALA A 109 8.28 -6.27 11.60
CA ALA A 109 7.64 -7.25 12.48
C ALA A 109 7.95 -8.69 12.01
N ALA A 110 7.83 -8.98 10.71
CA ALA A 110 8.20 -10.29 10.18
C ALA A 110 9.67 -10.66 10.50
N LYS A 111 10.60 -9.72 10.29
CA LYS A 111 12.03 -9.94 10.60
C LYS A 111 12.32 -10.09 12.10
N ALA A 112 11.51 -9.46 12.97
CA ALA A 112 11.74 -9.41 14.41
C ALA A 112 11.25 -10.66 15.16
N HIS A 113 10.52 -11.56 14.51
CA HIS A 113 9.91 -12.75 15.12
C HIS A 113 10.45 -14.07 14.51
N PRO A 114 11.73 -14.39 14.72
CA PRO A 114 12.33 -15.62 14.22
C PRO A 114 11.76 -16.89 14.89
N GLU A 115 11.03 -16.75 15.98
CA GLU A 115 10.37 -17.84 16.69
C GLU A 115 9.03 -18.28 16.07
N ALA A 116 8.46 -17.47 15.18
CA ALA A 116 7.22 -17.82 14.50
C ALA A 116 7.46 -18.83 13.38
N ASP A 117 6.60 -19.84 13.25
CA ASP A 117 6.62 -20.82 12.17
C ASP A 117 6.04 -20.20 10.87
N ALA A 118 5.05 -19.30 11.04
CA ALA A 118 4.37 -18.67 9.90
C ALA A 118 3.85 -17.27 10.21
N PHE A 119 3.73 -16.46 9.13
CA PHE A 119 3.08 -15.17 9.12
C PHE A 119 1.85 -15.21 8.20
N VAL A 120 0.68 -14.91 8.74
CA VAL A 120 -0.53 -14.68 7.95
C VAL A 120 -0.61 -13.20 7.63
N PHE A 121 -0.37 -12.83 6.37
CA PHE A 121 -0.24 -11.44 5.96
C PHE A 121 -1.59 -10.90 5.45
N CYS A 122 -2.33 -10.17 6.29
CA CYS A 122 -3.56 -9.48 5.93
C CYS A 122 -3.23 -8.12 5.30
N GLY A 123 -2.78 -8.17 4.07
CA GLY A 123 -2.36 -7.05 3.24
C GLY A 123 -2.51 -7.40 1.77
N VAL A 124 -1.53 -7.02 0.94
CA VAL A 124 -1.50 -7.34 -0.49
C VAL A 124 -0.20 -8.04 -0.88
N HIS A 125 -0.20 -8.63 -2.08
CA HIS A 125 0.83 -9.57 -2.55
C HIS A 125 2.27 -9.06 -2.36
N PHE A 126 2.61 -7.85 -2.81
CA PHE A 126 3.97 -7.32 -2.69
C PHE A 126 4.46 -7.16 -1.23
N MET A 127 3.52 -6.98 -0.28
CA MET A 127 3.84 -6.92 1.16
C MET A 127 4.19 -8.31 1.68
N ALA A 128 3.42 -9.32 1.25
CA ALA A 128 3.69 -10.72 1.60
C ALA A 128 5.01 -11.20 0.98
N GLU A 129 5.31 -10.84 -0.29
CA GLU A 129 6.64 -11.07 -0.88
C GLU A 129 7.77 -10.44 -0.06
N THR A 130 7.57 -9.21 0.41
CA THR A 130 8.57 -8.52 1.23
C THR A 130 8.77 -9.22 2.57
N ALA A 131 7.69 -9.70 3.19
CA ALA A 131 7.77 -10.50 4.41
C ALA A 131 8.53 -11.82 4.17
N ASP A 132 8.26 -12.51 3.07
CA ASP A 132 8.94 -13.75 2.69
C ASP A 132 10.45 -13.52 2.47
N ILE A 133 10.83 -12.47 1.74
CA ILE A 133 12.24 -12.08 1.54
C ILE A 133 12.98 -11.83 2.85
N LEU A 134 12.31 -11.24 3.85
CA LEU A 134 12.92 -10.82 5.11
C LEU A 134 12.81 -11.86 6.22
N SER A 135 11.93 -12.86 6.08
CA SER A 135 11.75 -13.96 7.01
C SER A 135 12.89 -14.98 6.93
N GLY A 136 12.94 -15.88 7.89
CA GLY A 136 13.83 -17.03 7.88
C GLY A 136 13.41 -18.10 6.87
N ALA A 137 14.35 -18.89 6.39
CA ALA A 137 14.09 -19.94 5.40
C ALA A 137 13.08 -21.00 5.85
N ASP A 138 12.98 -21.23 7.16
CA ASP A 138 12.05 -22.19 7.77
C ASP A 138 10.69 -21.58 8.11
N GLN A 139 10.47 -20.30 7.82
CA GLN A 139 9.21 -19.60 8.06
C GLN A 139 8.34 -19.59 6.80
N ALA A 140 7.03 -19.65 6.97
CA ALA A 140 6.08 -19.52 5.86
C ALA A 140 5.35 -18.18 5.91
N VAL A 141 5.22 -17.50 4.78
CA VAL A 141 4.35 -16.33 4.64
C VAL A 141 3.13 -16.73 3.82
N ILE A 142 1.95 -16.42 4.35
CA ILE A 142 0.68 -16.84 3.76
C ILE A 142 -0.17 -15.60 3.50
N LEU A 143 -0.67 -15.47 2.28
CA LEU A 143 -1.64 -14.44 1.90
C LEU A 143 -3.02 -15.08 1.86
N PRO A 144 -3.96 -14.73 2.76
CA PRO A 144 -5.24 -15.43 2.86
C PRO A 144 -6.03 -15.48 1.54
N ASN A 145 -5.91 -14.44 0.71
CA ASN A 145 -6.48 -14.42 -0.63
C ASN A 145 -5.42 -13.97 -1.65
N LEU A 146 -5.02 -14.87 -2.55
CA LEU A 146 -3.99 -14.60 -3.58
C LEU A 146 -4.41 -13.52 -4.58
N ALA A 147 -5.71 -13.25 -4.74
CA ALA A 147 -6.21 -12.16 -5.57
C ALA A 147 -6.05 -10.76 -4.93
N ALA A 148 -5.54 -10.67 -3.70
CA ALA A 148 -5.21 -9.42 -3.05
C ALA A 148 -3.89 -8.85 -3.59
N GLY A 149 -3.91 -8.32 -4.82
CA GLY A 149 -2.78 -7.67 -5.51
C GLY A 149 -2.71 -6.16 -5.23
N CYS A 150 -1.95 -5.45 -6.07
CA CYS A 150 -1.88 -3.99 -6.05
C CYS A 150 -1.69 -3.47 -7.48
N SER A 151 -2.70 -2.80 -8.02
CA SER A 151 -2.66 -2.29 -9.40
C SER A 151 -1.49 -1.33 -9.65
N MET A 152 -1.10 -0.53 -8.66
CA MET A 152 0.06 0.35 -8.77
C MET A 152 1.37 -0.46 -8.87
N ALA A 153 1.52 -1.51 -8.06
CA ALA A 153 2.71 -2.37 -8.13
C ALA A 153 2.87 -3.02 -9.51
N ASP A 154 1.73 -3.32 -10.17
CA ASP A 154 1.70 -3.96 -11.48
C ASP A 154 1.88 -2.97 -12.65
N MET A 155 1.87 -1.66 -12.39
CA MET A 155 2.12 -0.63 -13.43
C MET A 155 3.59 -0.55 -13.87
N ALA A 156 4.52 -1.19 -13.17
CA ALA A 156 5.93 -1.29 -13.54
C ALA A 156 6.34 -2.76 -13.64
N THR A 157 6.24 -3.34 -14.83
CA THR A 157 6.74 -4.72 -15.05
C THR A 157 8.25 -4.73 -15.25
N LEU A 158 8.92 -5.84 -14.86
CA LEU A 158 10.37 -5.94 -14.97
C LEU A 158 10.86 -5.66 -16.41
N ALA A 159 10.21 -6.24 -17.40
CA ALA A 159 10.59 -6.04 -18.80
C ALA A 159 10.47 -4.58 -19.27
N GLN A 160 9.47 -3.84 -18.74
CA GLN A 160 9.35 -2.40 -19.03
C GLN A 160 10.43 -1.59 -18.32
N VAL A 161 10.73 -1.93 -17.07
CA VAL A 161 11.76 -1.26 -16.27
C VAL A 161 13.14 -1.49 -16.87
N GLU A 162 13.47 -2.71 -17.28
CA GLU A 162 14.76 -3.02 -17.92
C GLU A 162 14.95 -2.30 -19.24
N ARG A 163 13.90 -2.16 -20.06
CA ARG A 163 13.96 -1.35 -21.28
C ARG A 163 14.19 0.11 -20.97
N ALA A 164 13.40 0.66 -20.03
CA ALA A 164 13.55 2.06 -19.60
C ALA A 164 14.97 2.31 -19.06
N TRP A 165 15.50 1.38 -18.29
CA TRP A 165 16.84 1.46 -17.72
C TRP A 165 17.92 1.48 -18.79
N ALA A 166 17.78 0.63 -19.80
CA ALA A 166 18.71 0.62 -20.94
C ALA A 166 18.70 1.97 -21.69
N ASP A 167 17.52 2.53 -21.95
CA ASP A 167 17.39 3.84 -22.62
C ASP A 167 17.97 4.96 -21.77
N ILE A 168 17.67 4.97 -20.46
CA ILE A 168 18.16 5.99 -19.52
C ILE A 168 19.68 5.91 -19.38
N THR A 169 20.24 4.74 -19.17
CA THR A 169 21.70 4.56 -18.95
C THR A 169 22.52 4.77 -20.22
N ALA A 170 21.92 4.64 -21.39
CA ALA A 170 22.56 5.03 -22.65
C ALA A 170 22.68 6.55 -22.84
N ALA A 171 21.80 7.33 -22.20
CA ALA A 171 21.71 8.78 -22.36
C ALA A 171 22.32 9.56 -21.19
N ILE A 172 22.26 9.01 -19.98
CA ILE A 172 22.72 9.69 -18.76
C ILE A 172 23.62 8.79 -17.91
N GLU A 173 24.61 9.40 -17.27
CA GLU A 173 25.57 8.70 -16.43
C GLU A 173 25.02 8.43 -15.04
N ALA A 174 25.26 7.20 -14.54
CA ALA A 174 25.05 6.77 -13.15
C ALA A 174 23.68 7.14 -12.52
N PRO A 175 22.53 6.83 -13.16
CA PRO A 175 21.25 6.97 -12.50
C PRO A 175 21.13 5.93 -11.37
N VAL A 176 20.39 6.26 -10.30
CA VAL A 176 20.13 5.35 -9.17
C VAL A 176 18.65 4.94 -9.21
N PRO A 177 18.34 3.64 -9.31
CA PRO A 177 16.95 3.20 -9.25
C PRO A 177 16.46 3.14 -7.81
N VAL A 178 15.35 3.80 -7.53
CA VAL A 178 14.64 3.79 -6.26
C VAL A 178 13.26 3.18 -6.51
N THR A 179 12.89 2.15 -5.77
CA THR A 179 11.54 1.63 -5.87
C THR A 179 10.78 1.81 -4.56
N TYR A 180 9.54 2.26 -4.69
CA TYR A 180 8.60 2.24 -3.58
C TYR A 180 8.33 0.78 -3.16
N MET A 181 8.11 0.56 -1.86
CA MET A 181 7.74 -0.75 -1.30
C MET A 181 6.60 -1.42 -2.07
N ASN A 182 5.67 -0.60 -2.60
CA ASN A 182 4.54 -1.02 -3.41
C ASN A 182 4.98 -1.37 -4.85
N SER A 183 5.80 -2.38 -4.96
CA SER A 183 6.33 -2.96 -6.20
C SER A 183 6.56 -4.46 -6.01
N ALA A 184 6.54 -5.24 -7.08
CA ALA A 184 6.81 -6.68 -7.03
C ALA A 184 8.26 -6.98 -6.60
N ALA A 185 8.51 -8.17 -6.09
CA ALA A 185 9.83 -8.61 -5.63
C ALA A 185 10.91 -8.47 -6.72
N ASN A 186 10.60 -8.76 -7.98
CA ASN A 186 11.53 -8.64 -9.11
C ASN A 186 11.97 -7.20 -9.39
N ILE A 187 11.13 -6.18 -9.09
CA ILE A 187 11.50 -4.76 -9.18
C ILE A 187 12.43 -4.36 -8.04
N LYS A 188 12.18 -4.87 -6.83
CA LYS A 188 13.10 -4.71 -5.69
C LYS A 188 14.45 -5.34 -6.00
N ALA A 189 14.45 -6.55 -6.60
CA ALA A 189 15.66 -7.24 -7.05
C ALA A 189 16.40 -6.45 -8.13
N PHE A 190 15.67 -5.88 -9.11
CA PHE A 190 16.26 -5.00 -10.11
C PHE A 190 16.99 -3.81 -9.44
N CYS A 191 16.39 -3.16 -8.45
CA CYS A 191 17.05 -2.09 -7.70
C CYS A 191 18.29 -2.60 -6.97
N GLY A 192 18.22 -3.79 -6.35
CA GLY A 192 19.35 -4.39 -5.64
C GLY A 192 20.57 -4.61 -6.54
N ARG A 193 20.35 -5.19 -7.73
CA ARG A 193 21.39 -5.46 -8.74
C ARG A 193 22.00 -4.19 -9.34
N ASN A 194 21.20 -3.13 -9.46
CA ASN A 194 21.63 -1.88 -10.11
C ASN A 194 22.02 -0.78 -9.11
N GLY A 195 22.49 -1.15 -7.91
CA GLY A 195 22.97 -0.17 -6.93
C GLY A 195 21.87 0.64 -6.26
N GLY A 196 20.60 0.29 -6.47
CA GLY A 196 19.44 1.03 -5.98
C GLY A 196 18.95 0.60 -4.60
N ILE A 197 17.80 1.10 -4.20
CA ILE A 197 17.25 1.01 -2.86
C ILE A 197 15.71 0.94 -2.91
N VAL A 198 15.09 0.39 -1.86
CA VAL A 198 13.64 0.48 -1.63
C VAL A 198 13.33 1.68 -0.76
N CYS A 199 12.18 2.31 -0.94
CA CYS A 199 11.64 3.29 -0.01
C CYS A 199 10.22 2.95 0.43
N THR A 200 9.74 3.65 1.46
CA THR A 200 8.35 3.69 1.87
C THR A 200 7.88 5.15 1.93
N SER A 201 6.57 5.39 2.05
CA SER A 201 6.07 6.76 2.25
C SER A 201 6.59 7.42 3.53
N SER A 202 7.07 6.61 4.49
CA SER A 202 7.64 7.11 5.76
C SER A 202 9.08 7.59 5.65
N ASN A 203 9.86 7.10 4.69
CA ASN A 203 11.30 7.37 4.56
C ASN A 203 11.74 7.81 3.16
N ALA A 204 10.80 8.15 2.28
CA ALA A 204 11.11 8.49 0.89
C ALA A 204 12.14 9.63 0.75
N THR A 205 12.04 10.68 1.57
CA THR A 205 13.02 11.79 1.59
C THR A 205 14.41 11.29 1.95
N THR A 206 14.56 10.54 3.04
CA THR A 206 15.85 9.98 3.47
C THR A 206 16.46 9.06 2.39
N VAL A 207 15.60 8.28 1.71
CA VAL A 207 16.05 7.38 0.64
C VAL A 207 16.49 8.16 -0.59
N LEU A 208 15.76 9.21 -0.98
CA LEU A 208 16.21 10.06 -2.09
C LEU A 208 17.49 10.81 -1.77
N GLU A 209 17.68 11.30 -0.55
CA GLU A 209 18.95 11.88 -0.09
C GLU A 209 20.09 10.86 -0.23
N TRP A 210 19.87 9.63 0.23
CA TRP A 210 20.83 8.54 0.05
C TRP A 210 21.12 8.27 -1.44
N ALA A 211 20.10 8.23 -2.29
CA ALA A 211 20.26 7.98 -3.72
C ALA A 211 21.09 9.07 -4.41
N PHE A 212 20.89 10.33 -4.04
CA PHE A 212 21.69 11.46 -4.53
C PHE A 212 23.14 11.48 -4.03
N GLU A 213 23.47 10.75 -2.99
CA GLU A 213 24.86 10.49 -2.59
C GLU A 213 25.54 9.44 -3.47
N GLN A 214 24.75 8.51 -4.05
CA GLN A 214 25.28 7.45 -4.91
C GLN A 214 25.35 7.89 -6.39
N GLY A 215 24.50 8.82 -6.81
CA GLY A 215 24.44 9.30 -8.19
C GLY A 215 23.71 10.64 -8.30
N GLN A 216 23.80 11.25 -9.47
CA GLN A 216 23.21 12.59 -9.67
C GLN A 216 21.74 12.57 -10.04
N ARG A 217 21.22 11.42 -10.44
CA ARG A 217 19.86 11.24 -10.98
C ARG A 217 19.19 10.00 -10.43
N VAL A 218 17.88 10.06 -10.29
CA VAL A 218 17.07 9.00 -9.71
C VAL A 218 16.01 8.55 -10.70
N LEU A 219 15.87 7.22 -10.91
CA LEU A 219 14.68 6.61 -11.48
C LEU A 219 13.79 6.12 -10.35
N PHE A 220 12.62 6.75 -10.16
CA PHE A 220 11.67 6.43 -9.08
C PHE A 220 10.50 5.59 -9.61
N LEU A 221 10.31 4.41 -9.04
CA LEU A 221 9.34 3.37 -9.41
C LEU A 221 8.37 3.09 -8.25
N PRO A 222 7.15 2.61 -8.48
CA PRO A 222 6.35 2.77 -9.68
C PRO A 222 5.42 3.99 -9.60
N ASP A 223 5.37 4.73 -8.49
CA ASP A 223 4.42 5.82 -8.20
C ASP A 223 4.98 7.20 -8.56
N GLN A 224 4.34 7.87 -9.52
CA GLN A 224 4.74 9.21 -9.93
C GLN A 224 4.52 10.26 -8.84
N HIS A 225 3.46 10.10 -8.04
CA HIS A 225 3.06 11.12 -7.07
C HIS A 225 3.97 11.12 -5.85
N LEU A 226 4.23 9.95 -5.25
CA LEU A 226 5.18 9.85 -4.14
C LEU A 226 6.56 10.37 -4.54
N GLY A 227 7.08 9.97 -5.71
CA GLY A 227 8.37 10.43 -6.21
C GLY A 227 8.43 11.94 -6.42
N ARG A 228 7.41 12.50 -7.10
CA ARG A 228 7.30 13.95 -7.36
C ARG A 228 7.16 14.75 -6.07
N ASN A 229 6.23 14.37 -5.20
CA ASN A 229 5.99 15.08 -3.93
C ASN A 229 7.20 15.04 -3.01
N THR A 230 7.95 13.93 -2.99
CA THR A 230 9.20 13.83 -2.25
C THR A 230 10.27 14.76 -2.85
N ALA A 231 10.41 14.79 -4.17
CA ALA A 231 11.34 15.67 -4.87
C ALA A 231 11.01 17.15 -4.62
N HIS A 232 9.73 17.54 -4.67
CA HIS A 232 9.29 18.89 -4.32
C HIS A 232 9.64 19.26 -2.87
N ALA A 233 9.41 18.35 -1.91
CA ALA A 233 9.76 18.58 -0.51
C ALA A 233 11.28 18.79 -0.31
N MET A 234 12.11 18.25 -1.20
CA MET A 234 13.56 18.44 -1.24
C MET A 234 13.98 19.71 -2.02
N GLY A 235 13.04 20.49 -2.54
CA GLY A 235 13.31 21.73 -3.30
C GLY A 235 13.75 21.48 -4.74
N ILE A 236 13.50 20.29 -5.30
CA ILE A 236 13.78 20.01 -6.72
C ILE A 236 12.66 20.64 -7.55
N PRO A 237 13.00 21.52 -8.52
CA PRO A 237 12.03 22.21 -9.33
C PRO A 237 11.30 21.28 -10.32
N ASP A 238 10.08 21.63 -10.69
CA ASP A 238 9.20 20.78 -11.52
C ASP A 238 9.80 20.43 -12.89
N GLU A 239 10.58 21.34 -13.47
CA GLU A 239 11.28 21.16 -14.74
C GLU A 239 12.36 20.07 -14.70
N GLU A 240 12.88 19.74 -13.52
CA GLU A 240 13.88 18.69 -13.29
C GLU A 240 13.22 17.33 -12.89
N ILE A 241 11.87 17.29 -12.77
CA ILE A 241 11.10 16.08 -12.44
C ILE A 241 10.32 15.66 -13.70
N VAL A 242 10.80 14.63 -14.38
CA VAL A 242 10.23 14.17 -15.64
C VAL A 242 9.44 12.88 -15.48
N LEU A 243 8.38 12.74 -16.26
CA LEU A 243 7.49 11.57 -16.20
C LEU A 243 7.86 10.55 -17.27
N TRP A 244 8.36 9.39 -16.87
CA TRP A 244 8.59 8.25 -17.76
C TRP A 244 7.28 7.51 -18.06
N ASN A 245 6.82 7.61 -19.29
CA ASN A 245 5.72 6.80 -19.77
C ASN A 245 6.26 5.59 -20.55
N PRO A 246 5.96 4.33 -20.17
CA PRO A 246 6.52 3.12 -20.81
C PRO A 246 6.23 2.97 -22.31
N ARG A 247 5.24 3.73 -22.83
CA ARG A 247 4.86 3.72 -24.25
C ARG A 247 5.56 4.80 -25.06
N LYS A 248 6.00 5.90 -24.42
CA LYS A 248 6.53 7.08 -25.11
C LYS A 248 8.02 7.28 -24.86
N GLY A 249 8.53 6.81 -23.72
CA GLY A 249 9.88 7.12 -23.27
C GLY A 249 10.03 8.61 -22.94
N LEU A 250 11.27 9.11 -22.99
CA LEU A 250 11.64 10.52 -22.82
C LEU A 250 12.48 10.99 -24.01
N THR A 251 12.41 12.28 -24.33
CA THR A 251 13.31 12.90 -25.30
C THR A 251 14.70 13.11 -24.71
N PRO A 252 15.76 13.28 -25.52
CA PRO A 252 17.10 13.61 -25.03
C PRO A 252 17.13 14.84 -24.13
N GLU A 253 16.38 15.89 -24.49
CA GLU A 253 16.29 17.13 -23.70
C GLU A 253 15.60 16.92 -22.36
N GLU A 254 14.60 16.05 -22.29
CA GLU A 254 13.97 15.67 -21.02
C GLU A 254 14.93 14.86 -20.13
N LEU A 255 15.67 13.93 -20.71
CA LEU A 255 16.68 13.15 -19.98
C LEU A 255 17.83 14.03 -19.47
N GLU A 256 18.30 15.00 -20.29
CA GLU A 256 19.39 15.90 -19.91
C GLU A 256 19.03 16.74 -18.68
N ARG A 257 17.81 17.33 -18.62
CA ARG A 257 17.37 18.17 -17.49
C ARG A 257 16.91 17.37 -16.26
N ALA A 258 16.60 16.07 -16.43
CA ALA A 258 16.03 15.25 -15.38
C ALA A 258 16.99 15.06 -14.19
N ARG A 259 16.56 15.41 -12.99
CA ARG A 259 17.16 14.95 -11.73
C ARG A 259 16.37 13.77 -11.15
N VAL A 260 15.04 13.81 -11.28
CA VAL A 260 14.17 12.72 -10.87
C VAL A 260 13.30 12.31 -12.06
N ILE A 261 13.42 11.05 -12.44
CA ILE A 261 12.58 10.42 -13.46
C ILE A 261 11.55 9.59 -12.69
N VAL A 262 10.28 10.01 -12.70
CA VAL A 262 9.20 9.28 -12.05
C VAL A 262 8.46 8.41 -13.04
N TRP A 263 8.16 7.19 -12.66
CA TRP A 263 7.38 6.25 -13.48
C TRP A 263 5.91 6.66 -13.56
N ASP A 264 5.26 6.50 -14.71
CA ASP A 264 3.84 6.85 -14.92
C ASP A 264 2.88 5.80 -14.30
N GLY A 265 3.01 5.58 -13.01
CA GLY A 265 2.11 4.77 -12.21
C GLY A 265 1.50 5.59 -11.07
N PHE A 266 0.44 5.08 -10.46
CA PHE A 266 -0.29 5.78 -9.41
C PHE A 266 -1.17 4.85 -8.57
N CYS A 267 -1.49 5.25 -7.34
CA CYS A 267 -2.51 4.60 -6.53
C CYS A 267 -3.91 5.07 -6.94
N SER A 268 -4.80 4.14 -7.27
CA SER A 268 -6.19 4.45 -7.68
C SER A 268 -6.99 5.14 -6.56
N VAL A 269 -6.71 4.82 -5.30
CA VAL A 269 -7.34 5.48 -4.14
C VAL A 269 -6.87 6.93 -4.02
N HIS A 270 -5.55 7.14 -3.94
CA HIS A 270 -5.01 8.47 -3.66
C HIS A 270 -5.12 9.46 -4.83
N LYS A 271 -5.10 8.97 -6.07
CA LYS A 271 -5.30 9.82 -7.27
C LYS A 271 -6.67 10.50 -7.31
N ARG A 272 -7.65 10.00 -6.58
CA ARG A 272 -9.03 10.56 -6.57
C ARG A 272 -9.15 11.85 -5.78
N PHE A 273 -8.24 12.13 -4.85
CA PHE A 273 -8.28 13.35 -4.06
C PHE A 273 -7.97 14.57 -4.93
N THR A 274 -8.71 15.66 -4.70
CA THR A 274 -8.65 16.89 -5.49
C THR A 274 -8.59 18.13 -4.60
N VAL A 275 -8.06 19.23 -5.13
CA VAL A 275 -8.07 20.53 -4.44
C VAL A 275 -9.48 21.02 -4.16
N ALA A 276 -10.43 20.77 -5.07
CA ALA A 276 -11.83 21.13 -4.88
C ALA A 276 -12.46 20.46 -3.65
N GLN A 277 -12.04 19.24 -3.32
CA GLN A 277 -12.50 18.57 -2.08
C GLN A 277 -11.92 19.27 -0.83
N ILE A 278 -10.67 19.72 -0.87
CA ILE A 278 -10.05 20.51 0.21
C ILE A 278 -10.80 21.83 0.41
N GLU A 279 -11.06 22.56 -0.68
CA GLU A 279 -11.77 23.82 -0.66
C GLU A 279 -13.19 23.66 -0.08
N ARG A 280 -13.90 22.60 -0.48
CA ARG A 280 -15.21 22.26 0.06
C ARG A 280 -15.14 21.94 1.54
N ALA A 281 -14.19 21.12 1.98
CA ALA A 281 -14.01 20.81 3.40
C ALA A 281 -13.77 22.08 4.24
N ARG A 282 -12.94 23.00 3.75
CA ARG A 282 -12.64 24.28 4.42
C ARG A 282 -13.85 25.23 4.45
N ALA A 283 -14.68 25.22 3.40
CA ALA A 283 -15.90 26.01 3.37
C ALA A 283 -16.97 25.48 4.32
N GLU A 284 -17.09 24.16 4.44
CA GLU A 284 -18.08 23.50 5.31
C GLU A 284 -17.64 23.49 6.77
N PHE A 285 -16.34 23.34 7.03
CA PHE A 285 -15.76 23.30 8.38
C PHE A 285 -14.62 24.34 8.50
N PRO A 286 -14.94 25.61 8.85
CA PRO A 286 -13.91 26.61 9.08
C PRO A 286 -12.92 26.16 10.16
N GLY A 287 -11.62 26.17 9.82
CA GLY A 287 -10.56 25.69 10.70
C GLY A 287 -10.26 24.18 10.60
N VAL A 288 -10.90 23.46 9.66
CA VAL A 288 -10.57 22.06 9.42
C VAL A 288 -9.10 21.90 9.07
N ARG A 289 -8.44 20.92 9.68
CA ARG A 289 -7.08 20.52 9.33
C ARG A 289 -7.12 19.41 8.30
N VAL A 290 -6.48 19.62 7.15
CA VAL A 290 -6.43 18.68 6.04
C VAL A 290 -5.10 17.96 6.05
N ILE A 291 -5.12 16.62 6.14
CA ILE A 291 -3.93 15.77 6.17
C ILE A 291 -4.06 14.72 5.07
N VAL A 292 -3.06 14.62 4.19
CA VAL A 292 -3.14 13.73 3.02
C VAL A 292 -1.95 12.77 2.94
N HIS A 293 -2.15 11.65 2.25
CA HIS A 293 -1.06 10.74 1.92
C HIS A 293 -0.21 11.28 0.74
N PRO A 294 1.10 11.12 0.71
CA PRO A 294 1.97 11.67 -0.34
C PRO A 294 1.81 11.00 -1.72
N GLU A 295 1.03 9.94 -1.84
CA GLU A 295 0.58 9.39 -3.13
C GLU A 295 -0.57 10.21 -3.76
N CYS A 296 -1.08 11.24 -3.09
CA CYS A 296 -2.02 12.18 -3.69
C CYS A 296 -1.33 13.05 -4.75
N PRO A 297 -2.07 13.56 -5.75
CA PRO A 297 -1.54 14.50 -6.73
C PRO A 297 -0.85 15.71 -6.10
N ALA A 298 0.23 16.20 -6.70
CA ALA A 298 1.02 17.30 -6.14
C ALA A 298 0.20 18.55 -5.75
N PRO A 299 -0.80 19.01 -6.54
CA PRO A 299 -1.63 20.14 -6.12
C PRO A 299 -2.41 19.87 -4.83
N VAL A 300 -2.81 18.62 -4.57
CA VAL A 300 -3.53 18.22 -3.34
C VAL A 300 -2.58 18.25 -2.14
N VAL A 301 -1.37 17.69 -2.30
CA VAL A 301 -0.34 17.72 -1.25
C VAL A 301 0.05 19.14 -0.91
N GLN A 302 0.21 20.02 -1.90
CA GLN A 302 0.55 21.43 -1.72
C GLN A 302 -0.57 22.25 -1.04
N ALA A 303 -1.83 21.89 -1.28
CA ALA A 303 -2.99 22.55 -0.69
C ALA A 303 -3.34 22.03 0.73
N ALA A 304 -2.82 20.88 1.13
CA ALA A 304 -3.07 20.29 2.44
C ALA A 304 -2.25 20.98 3.54
N ASP A 305 -2.69 20.86 4.79
CA ASP A 305 -1.97 21.39 5.96
C ASP A 305 -0.81 20.48 6.41
N ALA A 306 -0.91 19.19 6.08
CA ALA A 306 0.17 18.21 6.27
C ALA A 306 0.06 17.07 5.25
N ALA A 307 1.21 16.49 4.91
CA ALA A 307 1.27 15.30 4.09
C ALA A 307 2.28 14.30 4.66
N GLY A 308 1.93 13.02 4.66
CA GLY A 308 2.84 11.97 5.13
C GLY A 308 2.22 10.58 5.13
N SER A 309 3.01 9.61 5.59
CA SER A 309 2.60 8.21 5.65
C SER A 309 1.37 7.97 6.52
N THR A 310 0.80 6.78 6.42
CA THR A 310 -0.30 6.35 7.31
C THR A 310 0.05 6.48 8.79
N GLU A 311 1.29 6.24 9.16
CA GLU A 311 1.77 6.42 10.53
C GLU A 311 1.84 7.91 10.93
N LEU A 312 2.23 8.80 10.01
CA LEU A 312 2.15 10.25 10.27
C LEU A 312 0.70 10.68 10.46
N ILE A 313 -0.21 10.26 9.59
CA ILE A 313 -1.65 10.57 9.70
C ILE A 313 -2.17 10.12 11.07
N ARG A 314 -1.86 8.90 11.50
CA ARG A 314 -2.26 8.35 12.80
C ARG A 314 -1.74 9.22 13.98
N ARG A 315 -0.46 9.63 13.92
CA ARG A 315 0.15 10.49 14.95
C ARG A 315 -0.47 11.88 14.99
N GLU A 316 -0.72 12.49 13.83
CA GLU A 316 -1.37 13.80 13.73
C GLU A 316 -2.78 13.77 14.33
N VAL A 317 -3.55 12.73 14.04
CA VAL A 317 -4.88 12.52 14.65
C VAL A 317 -4.75 12.31 16.17
N ALA A 318 -3.79 11.50 16.63
CA ALA A 318 -3.60 11.28 18.05
C ALA A 318 -3.17 12.55 18.80
N ALA A 319 -2.39 13.42 18.18
CA ALA A 319 -1.92 14.68 18.74
C ALA A 319 -2.96 15.81 18.71
N SER A 320 -4.05 15.68 17.94
CA SER A 320 -5.11 16.68 17.88
C SER A 320 -5.91 16.77 19.18
N GLN A 321 -6.69 17.83 19.35
CA GLN A 321 -7.43 18.07 20.58
C GLN A 321 -8.91 17.66 20.45
N PRO A 322 -9.62 17.36 21.56
CA PRO A 322 -11.06 17.21 21.57
C PRO A 322 -11.76 18.40 20.91
N GLY A 323 -12.70 18.12 20.01
CA GLY A 323 -13.42 19.13 19.23
C GLY A 323 -12.76 19.53 17.91
N ASP A 324 -11.53 19.12 17.66
CA ASP A 324 -10.88 19.37 16.37
C ASP A 324 -11.60 18.68 15.21
N VAL A 325 -11.51 19.30 14.03
CA VAL A 325 -12.05 18.80 12.77
C VAL A 325 -10.90 18.45 11.85
N LEU A 326 -10.83 17.18 11.41
CA LEU A 326 -9.76 16.68 10.54
C LEU A 326 -10.36 16.04 9.30
N ALA A 327 -9.93 16.51 8.12
CA ALA A 327 -10.23 15.91 6.83
C ALA A 327 -9.01 15.12 6.36
N ILE A 328 -9.18 13.82 6.15
CA ILE A 328 -8.06 12.91 5.87
C ILE A 328 -8.14 12.42 4.42
N GLY A 329 -7.08 12.66 3.66
CA GLY A 329 -6.93 12.19 2.27
C GLY A 329 -6.13 10.89 2.19
N THR A 330 -6.73 9.78 2.64
CA THR A 330 -6.20 8.43 2.51
C THR A 330 -7.33 7.39 2.49
N GLU A 331 -6.98 6.10 2.51
CA GLU A 331 -7.91 4.98 2.42
C GLU A 331 -8.91 4.96 3.58
N ILE A 332 -10.18 4.68 3.25
CA ILE A 332 -11.34 4.87 4.13
C ILE A 332 -11.34 4.02 5.40
N ASN A 333 -10.84 2.77 5.37
CA ASN A 333 -10.84 1.92 6.56
C ASN A 333 -9.95 2.51 7.66
N LEU A 334 -8.79 3.07 7.30
CA LEU A 334 -7.96 3.80 8.26
C LEU A 334 -8.70 5.01 8.82
N VAL A 335 -9.33 5.82 7.96
CA VAL A 335 -10.05 7.04 8.38
C VAL A 335 -11.21 6.69 9.33
N ASN A 336 -12.02 5.69 8.99
CA ASN A 336 -13.14 5.24 9.82
C ASN A 336 -12.67 4.70 11.18
N ARG A 337 -11.57 3.97 11.20
CA ARG A 337 -10.98 3.44 12.44
C ARG A 337 -10.48 4.57 13.34
N LEU A 338 -9.81 5.57 12.77
CA LEU A 338 -9.40 6.75 13.52
C LEU A 338 -10.60 7.53 14.07
N ALA A 339 -11.65 7.69 13.27
CA ALA A 339 -12.89 8.35 13.73
C ALA A 339 -13.57 7.56 14.87
N ALA A 340 -13.51 6.24 14.85
CA ALA A 340 -14.04 5.40 15.93
C ALA A 340 -13.17 5.43 17.19
N GLN A 341 -11.85 5.53 17.05
CA GLN A 341 -10.91 5.62 18.17
C GLN A 341 -10.95 6.97 18.89
N TYR A 342 -11.30 8.03 18.16
CA TYR A 342 -11.33 9.40 18.68
C TYR A 342 -12.72 10.05 18.49
N PRO A 343 -13.77 9.56 19.21
CA PRO A 343 -15.14 10.01 19.00
C PRO A 343 -15.41 11.46 19.49
N ASP A 344 -14.46 12.03 20.21
CA ASP A 344 -14.48 13.42 20.70
C ASP A 344 -13.99 14.43 19.66
N ARG A 345 -13.61 13.97 18.46
CA ARG A 345 -13.17 14.77 17.32
C ARG A 345 -14.04 14.47 16.09
N THR A 346 -14.07 15.40 15.15
CA THR A 346 -14.72 15.16 13.85
C THR A 346 -13.67 14.74 12.84
N ILE A 347 -13.61 13.46 12.51
CA ILE A 347 -12.64 12.90 11.55
C ILE A 347 -13.41 12.31 10.39
N PHE A 348 -13.08 12.72 9.15
CA PHE A 348 -13.75 12.24 7.95
C PHE A 348 -12.78 12.11 6.76
N CYS A 349 -13.16 11.26 5.80
CA CYS A 349 -12.43 11.14 4.54
C CYS A 349 -12.69 12.38 3.67
N LEU A 350 -11.62 12.92 3.09
CA LEU A 350 -11.67 14.08 2.20
C LEU A 350 -12.52 13.82 0.94
N ASP A 351 -12.48 12.57 0.40
CA ASP A 351 -13.37 12.14 -0.68
C ASP A 351 -14.72 11.71 -0.09
N PRO A 352 -15.85 12.35 -0.46
CA PRO A 352 -17.18 11.95 0.01
C PRO A 352 -17.63 10.60 -0.53
N VAL A 353 -17.03 10.14 -1.64
CA VAL A 353 -17.32 8.83 -2.22
C VAL A 353 -16.44 7.79 -1.53
N VAL A 354 -17.08 6.90 -0.76
CA VAL A 354 -16.38 5.82 -0.06
C VAL A 354 -15.88 4.79 -1.07
N CYS A 355 -14.58 4.76 -1.28
CA CYS A 355 -13.93 3.78 -2.13
C CYS A 355 -12.78 3.11 -1.35
N PRO A 356 -13.01 1.94 -0.73
CA PRO A 356 -11.95 1.20 -0.08
C PRO A 356 -10.91 0.75 -1.11
N CYS A 357 -9.70 0.46 -0.65
CA CYS A 357 -8.75 -0.25 -1.50
C CYS A 357 -9.32 -1.63 -1.85
N SER A 358 -9.80 -1.77 -3.09
CA SER A 358 -10.55 -2.95 -3.55
C SER A 358 -9.77 -4.26 -3.39
N THR A 359 -8.45 -4.21 -3.49
CA THR A 359 -7.58 -5.39 -3.37
C THR A 359 -7.31 -5.76 -1.91
N MET A 360 -7.13 -4.78 -1.01
CA MET A 360 -7.12 -5.02 0.43
C MET A 360 -8.45 -5.62 0.92
N TYR A 361 -9.57 -5.15 0.36
CA TYR A 361 -10.92 -5.60 0.71
C TYR A 361 -11.16 -7.07 0.39
N ARG A 362 -10.36 -7.69 -0.50
CA ARG A 362 -10.43 -9.12 -0.83
C ARG A 362 -10.02 -10.04 0.31
N ILE A 363 -9.27 -9.55 1.29
CA ILE A 363 -9.02 -10.31 2.52
C ILE A 363 -10.28 -10.21 3.40
N HIS A 364 -11.15 -11.21 3.29
CA HIS A 364 -12.39 -11.34 4.07
C HIS A 364 -12.18 -12.27 5.26
N PRO A 365 -12.91 -12.12 6.39
CA PRO A 365 -12.82 -13.04 7.55
C PRO A 365 -12.90 -14.51 7.20
N ALA A 366 -13.70 -14.88 6.20
CA ALA A 366 -13.80 -16.27 5.76
C ALA A 366 -12.49 -16.83 5.16
N TYR A 367 -11.71 -16.02 4.45
CA TYR A 367 -10.38 -16.41 4.00
C TYR A 367 -9.40 -16.54 5.17
N LEU A 368 -9.52 -15.64 6.16
CA LEU A 368 -8.70 -15.72 7.36
C LEU A 368 -9.04 -16.97 8.17
N ALA A 369 -10.32 -17.27 8.38
CA ALA A 369 -10.79 -18.48 9.06
C ALA A 369 -10.25 -19.73 8.36
N TRP A 370 -10.44 -19.84 7.05
CA TRP A 370 -9.93 -20.95 6.24
C TRP A 370 -8.41 -21.10 6.36
N THR A 371 -7.69 -20.01 6.26
CA THR A 371 -6.21 -20.02 6.36
C THR A 371 -5.76 -20.55 7.73
N LEU A 372 -6.34 -20.02 8.82
CA LEU A 372 -5.94 -20.42 10.17
C LEU A 372 -6.34 -21.87 10.50
N GLU A 373 -7.54 -22.32 10.12
CA GLU A 373 -7.96 -23.72 10.31
C GLU A 373 -7.14 -24.69 9.46
N SER A 374 -6.72 -24.30 8.24
CA SER A 374 -5.79 -25.10 7.44
C SER A 374 -4.44 -25.26 8.14
N LEU A 375 -3.92 -24.18 8.73
CA LEU A 375 -2.67 -24.24 9.51
C LEU A 375 -2.83 -25.16 10.75
N VAL A 376 -3.97 -25.13 11.44
CA VAL A 376 -4.27 -26.06 12.54
C VAL A 376 -4.27 -27.51 12.03
N ALA A 377 -4.77 -27.76 10.83
CA ALA A 377 -4.74 -29.08 10.20
C ALA A 377 -3.36 -29.49 9.66
N GLY A 378 -2.35 -28.63 9.73
CA GLY A 378 -1.00 -28.87 9.20
C GLY A 378 -0.85 -28.60 7.71
N GLU A 379 -1.82 -27.92 7.09
CA GLU A 379 -1.78 -27.49 5.71
C GLU A 379 -1.34 -26.03 5.60
N ILE A 380 -0.55 -25.69 4.60
CA ILE A 380 -0.08 -24.30 4.36
C ILE A 380 -0.71 -23.80 3.06
N PRO A 381 -1.90 -23.20 3.12
CA PRO A 381 -2.57 -22.68 1.93
C PRO A 381 -1.93 -21.36 1.50
N ASN A 382 -1.99 -21.05 0.20
CA ASN A 382 -1.61 -19.74 -0.33
C ASN A 382 -0.23 -19.24 0.14
N ARG A 383 0.73 -20.13 0.28
CA ARG A 383 2.10 -19.76 0.66
C ARG A 383 2.70 -18.86 -0.43
N ILE A 384 3.25 -17.75 -0.01
CA ILE A 384 4.05 -16.87 -0.85
C ILE A 384 5.50 -17.37 -0.82
N MET A 385 6.09 -17.53 -2.00
CA MET A 385 7.48 -17.93 -2.15
C MET A 385 8.10 -17.08 -3.25
N VAL A 386 9.09 -16.29 -2.89
CA VAL A 386 9.90 -15.55 -3.86
C VAL A 386 11.07 -16.43 -4.29
N ASP A 387 11.34 -16.49 -5.59
CA ASP A 387 12.51 -17.21 -6.11
C ASP A 387 13.79 -16.77 -5.39
N ASP A 388 14.64 -17.72 -5.02
CA ASP A 388 15.82 -17.50 -4.19
C ASP A 388 16.76 -16.44 -4.78
N ALA A 389 16.96 -16.42 -6.11
CA ALA A 389 17.82 -15.44 -6.76
C ALA A 389 17.18 -14.04 -6.73
N VAL A 390 15.87 -13.96 -6.94
CA VAL A 390 15.11 -12.72 -6.82
C VAL A 390 15.14 -12.23 -5.37
N ALA A 391 14.92 -13.11 -4.41
CA ALA A 391 14.93 -12.79 -2.98
C ALA A 391 16.30 -12.27 -2.52
N ALA A 392 17.39 -12.89 -2.98
CA ALA A 392 18.75 -12.46 -2.65
C ALA A 392 19.02 -11.02 -3.11
N ASP A 393 18.71 -10.71 -4.35
CA ASP A 393 18.90 -9.36 -4.91
C ASP A 393 17.95 -8.33 -4.29
N ALA A 394 16.67 -8.68 -4.08
CA ALA A 394 15.70 -7.80 -3.45
C ALA A 394 16.08 -7.48 -2.00
N ARG A 395 16.62 -8.45 -1.27
CA ARG A 395 17.11 -8.31 0.10
C ARG A 395 18.18 -7.21 0.19
N VAL A 396 19.08 -7.12 -0.79
CA VAL A 396 20.10 -6.05 -0.83
C VAL A 396 19.46 -4.66 -0.83
N ALA A 397 18.44 -4.43 -1.66
CA ALA A 397 17.75 -3.14 -1.72
C ALA A 397 16.93 -2.84 -0.46
N LEU A 398 16.30 -3.87 0.13
CA LEU A 398 15.54 -3.78 1.38
C LEU A 398 16.45 -3.52 2.59
N GLU A 399 17.62 -4.16 2.67
CA GLU A 399 18.58 -3.94 3.75
C GLU A 399 19.17 -2.53 3.69
N ARG A 400 19.45 -2.01 2.48
CA ARG A 400 19.83 -0.59 2.31
C ARG A 400 18.75 0.33 2.86
N MET A 401 17.46 0.07 2.58
CA MET A 401 16.34 0.84 3.13
C MET A 401 16.30 0.79 4.65
N LEU A 402 16.48 -0.40 5.24
CA LEU A 402 16.47 -0.56 6.70
C LEU A 402 17.66 0.12 7.39
N ALA A 403 18.79 0.24 6.69
CA ALA A 403 20.00 0.91 7.17
C ALA A 403 20.02 2.42 6.90
N ALA A 404 19.16 2.93 6.02
CA ALA A 404 19.06 4.35 5.71
C ALA A 404 18.47 5.12 6.91
N HIS A 405 19.25 6.07 7.45
CA HIS A 405 18.83 6.93 8.56
C HIS A 405 18.75 8.38 8.11
N PRO A 406 17.82 9.18 8.67
CA PRO A 406 17.80 10.62 8.44
C PRO A 406 19.14 11.23 8.81
N LYS A 407 19.62 12.16 8.01
CA LYS A 407 20.80 12.97 8.40
C LYS A 407 20.47 13.71 9.68
N VAL A 408 21.32 13.56 10.68
CA VAL A 408 21.25 14.41 11.88
C VAL A 408 21.66 15.81 11.43
N ALA A 409 20.70 16.75 11.49
CA ALA A 409 20.92 18.15 11.13
C ALA A 409 21.84 18.85 12.15
#